data_720cb23b2c509f8c3fb48dc8c330a387
#
_entry.id   720cb23b2c509f8c3fb48dc8c330a387
#
_cell.length_a   1.000
_cell.length_b   1.000
_cell.length_c   1.000
_cell.angle_alpha   90.00
_cell.angle_beta   90.00
_cell.angle_gamma   90.00
#
_symmetry.space_group_name_H-M   'P 1'
#
loop_
_entity.id
_entity.type
_entity.pdbx_description
1 polymer ?
#
loop_
_entity_poly.entity_id
_entity_poly.type
_entity_poly.pdbx_seq_one_letter_code
_entity_poly.pdbx_strand_id
1 'polypeptide(L)'
;MKILIIGAGGVGTSAAMIISRAKKEGEWAEKIVISDYNFARAEEVAKMCGGGRFIAEKINAKDKDNMKEVIKKHEIEFVLNAVEPDFNENIFETCYETGVKYMDCAMTLSKRHPEKPYELAYIKLGDYQFERHEKWLASGNMAIVGSGVEPGMADVFAKFAQKHLFDTIDEINVRDGDNYQIPGYEGVAFGFSVWTTIEECLNPPVIWEKGKGWFCTESFSEPEIFNFPGGIGDVEVINVEHEEV
;
A
#
# COMPACT_ATOMS: atom_id res chain seq x y z
N MET A 1 -10.92 -6.64 19.14
CA MET A 1 -10.74 -5.43 18.30
C MET A 1 -11.76 -5.42 17.17
N LYS A 2 -12.37 -4.27 16.90
CA LYS A 2 -13.32 -4.03 15.81
C LYS A 2 -12.61 -3.37 14.64
N ILE A 3 -12.57 -4.03 13.50
CA ILE A 3 -11.78 -3.64 12.32
C ILE A 3 -12.70 -3.23 11.19
N LEU A 4 -12.33 -2.18 10.49
CA LEU A 4 -12.90 -1.81 9.21
C LEU A 4 -11.84 -2.02 8.11
N ILE A 5 -12.17 -2.83 7.12
CA ILE A 5 -11.40 -2.98 5.89
C ILE A 5 -12.09 -2.13 4.82
N ILE A 6 -11.41 -1.12 4.32
CA ILE A 6 -11.91 -0.27 3.23
C ILE A 6 -11.28 -0.77 1.92
N GLY A 7 -12.10 -1.29 1.03
CA GLY A 7 -11.72 -1.96 -0.21
C GLY A 7 -11.87 -3.46 -0.12
N ALA A 8 -12.78 -4.02 -0.91
CA ALA A 8 -12.98 -5.47 -1.07
C ALA A 8 -12.33 -6.02 -2.36
N GLY A 9 -11.22 -5.39 -2.78
CA GLY A 9 -10.36 -5.83 -3.86
C GLY A 9 -9.47 -7.02 -3.47
N GLY A 10 -8.38 -7.25 -4.19
CA GLY A 10 -7.46 -8.36 -3.94
C GLY A 10 -6.87 -8.34 -2.53
N VAL A 11 -6.32 -7.20 -2.11
CA VAL A 11 -5.67 -7.03 -0.81
C VAL A 11 -6.68 -7.17 0.34
N GLY A 12 -7.78 -6.40 0.31
CA GLY A 12 -8.79 -6.44 1.37
C GLY A 12 -9.48 -7.80 1.50
N THR A 13 -9.77 -8.46 0.38
CA THR A 13 -10.29 -9.84 0.35
C THR A 13 -9.31 -10.81 0.99
N SER A 14 -8.02 -10.74 0.60
CA SER A 14 -6.98 -11.61 1.14
C SER A 14 -6.81 -11.42 2.64
N ALA A 15 -6.77 -10.18 3.12
CA ALA A 15 -6.69 -9.87 4.55
C ALA A 15 -7.87 -10.45 5.33
N ALA A 16 -9.11 -10.24 4.84
CA ALA A 16 -10.31 -10.78 5.46
C ALA A 16 -10.30 -12.33 5.51
N MET A 17 -9.90 -12.96 4.41
CA MET A 17 -9.80 -14.42 4.33
C MET A 17 -8.71 -14.99 5.24
N ILE A 18 -7.56 -14.36 5.35
CA ILE A 18 -6.49 -14.77 6.28
C ILE A 18 -7.02 -14.70 7.71
N ILE A 19 -7.65 -13.59 8.11
CA ILE A 19 -8.24 -13.44 9.46
C ILE A 19 -9.32 -14.51 9.68
N SER A 20 -10.14 -14.83 8.68
CA SER A 20 -11.20 -15.85 8.81
C SER A 20 -10.65 -17.26 9.04
N ARG A 21 -9.49 -17.57 8.48
CA ARG A 21 -8.82 -18.89 8.55
C ARG A 21 -7.91 -19.05 9.76
N ALA A 22 -7.49 -17.96 10.37
CA ALA A 22 -6.46 -17.93 11.42
C ALA A 22 -6.89 -18.57 12.76
N LYS A 23 -8.08 -19.17 12.85
CA LYS A 23 -8.58 -19.87 14.07
C LYS A 23 -8.33 -19.03 15.33
N LYS A 24 -7.59 -19.61 16.32
CA LYS A 24 -7.27 -18.94 17.59
C LYS A 24 -6.46 -17.65 17.39
N GLU A 25 -5.54 -17.63 16.45
CA GLU A 25 -4.71 -16.46 16.13
C GLU A 25 -5.55 -15.30 15.55
N GLY A 26 -6.74 -15.57 15.04
CA GLY A 26 -7.67 -14.56 14.54
C GLY A 26 -8.75 -14.12 15.52
N GLU A 27 -8.82 -14.70 16.73
CA GLU A 27 -9.86 -14.38 17.74
C GLU A 27 -9.76 -12.96 18.30
N TRP A 28 -8.57 -12.32 18.19
CA TRP A 28 -8.37 -10.92 18.56
C TRP A 28 -9.23 -9.94 17.74
N ALA A 29 -9.66 -10.34 16.54
CA ALA A 29 -10.54 -9.59 15.67
C ALA A 29 -12.01 -9.98 15.95
N GLU A 30 -12.65 -9.28 16.86
CA GLU A 30 -14.04 -9.52 17.31
C GLU A 30 -15.08 -9.29 16.22
N LYS A 31 -14.92 -8.19 15.48
CA LYS A 31 -15.78 -7.76 14.39
C LYS A 31 -14.96 -7.25 13.24
N ILE A 32 -15.25 -7.69 12.04
CA ILE A 32 -14.61 -7.23 10.81
C ILE A 32 -15.68 -6.68 9.88
N VAL A 33 -15.65 -5.38 9.66
CA VAL A 33 -16.49 -4.71 8.68
C VAL A 33 -15.72 -4.65 7.38
N ILE A 34 -16.24 -5.28 6.35
CA ILE A 34 -15.68 -5.26 4.99
C ILE A 34 -16.49 -4.24 4.20
N SER A 35 -15.81 -3.28 3.62
CA SER A 35 -16.50 -2.22 2.89
C SER A 35 -15.94 -1.99 1.51
N ASP A 36 -16.81 -1.56 0.62
CA ASP A 36 -16.47 -1.21 -0.75
C ASP A 36 -17.47 -0.19 -1.28
N TYR A 37 -17.09 0.58 -2.30
CA TYR A 37 -18.01 1.41 -3.05
C TYR A 37 -19.12 0.56 -3.72
N ASN A 38 -18.73 -0.61 -4.21
CA ASN A 38 -19.64 -1.65 -4.68
C ASN A 38 -20.05 -2.57 -3.52
N PHE A 39 -21.20 -2.30 -2.90
CA PHE A 39 -21.70 -3.07 -1.78
C PHE A 39 -21.80 -4.59 -2.05
N ALA A 40 -22.16 -4.98 -3.27
CA ALA A 40 -22.27 -6.41 -3.63
C ALA A 40 -20.91 -7.12 -3.50
N ARG A 41 -19.81 -6.42 -3.79
CA ARG A 41 -18.45 -6.95 -3.61
C ARG A 41 -18.11 -7.16 -2.13
N ALA A 42 -18.42 -6.19 -1.29
CA ALA A 42 -18.24 -6.31 0.17
C ALA A 42 -19.07 -7.46 0.75
N GLU A 43 -20.31 -7.61 0.29
CA GLU A 43 -21.21 -8.70 0.71
C GLU A 43 -20.67 -10.09 0.27
N GLU A 44 -20.18 -10.21 -0.93
CA GLU A 44 -19.54 -11.43 -1.43
C GLU A 44 -18.38 -11.85 -0.53
N VAL A 45 -17.45 -10.93 -0.24
CA VAL A 45 -16.28 -11.20 0.61
C VAL A 45 -16.69 -11.58 2.04
N ALA A 46 -17.67 -10.88 2.62
CA ALA A 46 -18.17 -11.21 3.95
C ALA A 46 -18.77 -12.63 3.99
N LYS A 47 -19.50 -13.04 2.94
CA LYS A 47 -20.02 -14.42 2.80
C LYS A 47 -18.91 -15.45 2.64
N MET A 48 -17.87 -15.15 1.84
CA MET A 48 -16.70 -16.02 1.67
C MET A 48 -15.96 -16.26 2.99
N CYS A 49 -15.93 -15.25 3.88
CA CYS A 49 -15.34 -15.36 5.21
C CYS A 49 -16.24 -16.08 6.24
N GLY A 50 -17.43 -16.53 5.87
CA GLY A 50 -18.34 -17.32 6.70
C GLY A 50 -19.39 -16.49 7.44
N GLY A 51 -19.54 -15.20 7.18
CA GLY A 51 -20.50 -14.31 7.85
C GLY A 51 -20.24 -14.17 9.35
N GLY A 52 -21.29 -14.03 10.15
CA GLY A 52 -21.15 -13.88 11.60
C GLY A 52 -20.45 -12.57 11.99
N ARG A 53 -19.18 -12.65 12.36
CA ARG A 53 -18.39 -11.46 12.71
C ARG A 53 -17.93 -10.63 11.50
N PHE A 54 -18.08 -11.16 10.28
CA PHE A 54 -17.78 -10.46 9.02
C PHE A 54 -19.04 -9.79 8.49
N ILE A 55 -19.05 -8.47 8.45
CA ILE A 55 -20.21 -7.65 8.11
C ILE A 55 -19.87 -6.82 6.88
N ALA A 56 -20.79 -6.73 5.93
CA ALA A 56 -20.61 -5.89 4.75
C ALA A 56 -21.18 -4.48 4.97
N GLU A 57 -20.48 -3.46 4.50
CA GLU A 57 -20.92 -2.06 4.45
C GLU A 57 -20.61 -1.42 3.11
N LYS A 58 -21.37 -0.40 2.75
CA LYS A 58 -21.05 0.45 1.61
C LYS A 58 -20.28 1.68 2.08
N ILE A 59 -19.08 1.88 1.54
CA ILE A 59 -18.29 3.08 1.80
C ILE A 59 -17.88 3.75 0.48
N ASN A 60 -18.04 5.07 0.44
CA ASN A 60 -17.39 5.91 -0.54
C ASN A 60 -16.17 6.57 0.11
N ALA A 61 -14.97 6.14 -0.27
CA ALA A 61 -13.72 6.66 0.29
C ALA A 61 -13.47 8.16 -0.01
N LYS A 62 -14.23 8.77 -0.91
CA LYS A 62 -14.26 10.23 -1.14
C LYS A 62 -15.12 10.99 -0.13
N ASP A 63 -15.97 10.31 0.62
CA ASP A 63 -16.96 10.90 1.53
C ASP A 63 -16.55 10.61 2.98
N LYS A 64 -15.96 11.61 3.62
CA LYS A 64 -15.53 11.53 5.03
C LYS A 64 -16.68 11.31 5.98
N ASP A 65 -17.84 11.90 5.72
CA ASP A 65 -18.99 11.78 6.61
C ASP A 65 -19.57 10.37 6.56
N ASN A 66 -19.66 9.77 5.37
CA ASN A 66 -20.05 8.37 5.23
C ASN A 66 -19.07 7.43 5.95
N MET A 67 -17.75 7.65 5.83
CA MET A 67 -16.76 6.86 6.58
C MET A 67 -16.93 7.02 8.09
N LYS A 68 -17.10 8.25 8.61
CA LYS A 68 -17.35 8.53 10.04
C LYS A 68 -18.61 7.87 10.56
N GLU A 69 -19.69 7.85 9.77
CA GLU A 69 -20.92 7.15 10.13
C GLU A 69 -20.70 5.65 10.31
N VAL A 70 -19.99 5.00 9.39
CA VAL A 70 -19.70 3.56 9.48
C VAL A 70 -18.76 3.26 10.65
N ILE A 71 -17.71 4.08 10.85
CA ILE A 71 -16.80 3.97 12.00
C ILE A 71 -17.59 4.04 13.30
N LYS A 72 -18.47 5.02 13.46
CA LYS A 72 -19.30 5.20 14.66
C LYS A 72 -20.31 4.07 14.82
N LYS A 73 -21.01 3.69 13.76
CA LYS A 73 -22.05 2.64 13.75
C LYS A 73 -21.51 1.31 14.28
N HIS A 74 -20.29 0.96 13.88
CA HIS A 74 -19.66 -0.30 14.22
C HIS A 74 -18.66 -0.20 15.38
N GLU A 75 -18.47 1.00 15.93
CA GLU A 75 -17.47 1.28 17.00
C GLU A 75 -16.09 0.81 16.60
N ILE A 76 -15.66 1.16 15.40
CA ILE A 76 -14.38 0.72 14.82
C ILE A 76 -13.20 1.25 15.64
N GLU A 77 -12.20 0.41 15.86
CA GLU A 77 -10.98 0.71 16.60
C GLU A 77 -9.75 0.77 15.67
N PHE A 78 -9.84 0.13 14.49
CA PHE A 78 -8.74 0.00 13.55
C PHE A 78 -9.27 -0.02 12.11
N VAL A 79 -8.66 0.77 11.24
CA VAL A 79 -8.94 0.80 9.80
C VAL A 79 -7.76 0.22 9.04
N LEU A 80 -8.02 -0.80 8.23
CA LEU A 80 -7.13 -1.25 7.16
C LEU A 80 -7.61 -0.61 5.86
N ASN A 81 -6.81 0.28 5.32
CA ASN A 81 -7.03 0.88 4.02
C ASN A 81 -6.43 -0.03 2.94
N ALA A 82 -7.26 -0.59 2.10
CA ALA A 82 -6.90 -1.52 1.01
C ALA A 82 -7.49 -1.06 -0.34
N VAL A 83 -7.61 0.25 -0.52
CA VAL A 83 -7.98 0.89 -1.79
C VAL A 83 -6.76 1.56 -2.42
N GLU A 84 -6.95 2.07 -3.62
CA GLU A 84 -5.92 2.79 -4.37
C GLU A 84 -5.41 4.03 -3.62
N PRO A 85 -4.13 4.41 -3.80
CA PRO A 85 -3.48 5.52 -3.08
C PRO A 85 -4.17 6.88 -3.20
N ASP A 86 -4.91 7.12 -4.26
CA ASP A 86 -5.74 8.34 -4.47
C ASP A 86 -6.68 8.67 -3.30
N PHE A 87 -7.08 7.67 -2.54
CA PHE A 87 -7.99 7.84 -1.40
C PHE A 87 -7.29 7.92 -0.05
N ASN A 88 -5.97 7.72 -0.01
CA ASN A 88 -5.22 7.59 1.23
C ASN A 88 -5.33 8.83 2.12
N GLU A 89 -5.14 10.03 1.57
CA GLU A 89 -5.23 11.27 2.35
C GLU A 89 -6.59 11.37 3.05
N ASN A 90 -7.67 11.07 2.34
CA ASN A 90 -9.01 11.20 2.85
C ASN A 90 -9.34 10.21 3.98
N ILE A 91 -8.90 8.96 3.82
CA ILE A 91 -9.09 7.91 4.81
C ILE A 91 -8.19 8.18 6.03
N PHE A 92 -6.93 8.53 5.80
CA PHE A 92 -5.95 8.85 6.83
C PHE A 92 -6.41 10.00 7.75
N GLU A 93 -6.88 11.11 7.16
CA GLU A 93 -7.43 12.23 7.93
C GLU A 93 -8.73 11.85 8.66
N THR A 94 -9.59 11.03 8.04
CA THR A 94 -10.82 10.55 8.71
C THR A 94 -10.49 9.72 9.94
N CYS A 95 -9.48 8.85 9.87
CA CYS A 95 -9.02 8.05 11.01
C CYS A 95 -8.43 8.94 12.11
N TYR A 96 -7.65 9.96 11.74
CA TYR A 96 -7.14 10.95 12.69
C TYR A 96 -8.29 11.68 13.41
N GLU A 97 -9.25 12.22 12.65
CA GLU A 97 -10.39 12.99 13.17
C GLU A 97 -11.31 12.16 14.08
N THR A 98 -11.39 10.86 13.86
CA THR A 98 -12.21 9.93 14.65
C THR A 98 -11.47 9.24 15.78
N GLY A 99 -10.15 9.42 15.88
CA GLY A 99 -9.31 8.76 16.88
C GLY A 99 -9.15 7.26 16.66
N VAL A 100 -9.32 6.78 15.42
CA VAL A 100 -9.20 5.37 15.05
C VAL A 100 -7.79 5.09 14.51
N LYS A 101 -7.22 3.93 14.85
CA LYS A 101 -5.92 3.50 14.34
C LYS A 101 -6.00 3.25 12.83
N TYR A 102 -4.93 3.59 12.14
CA TYR A 102 -4.85 3.51 10.69
C TYR A 102 -3.73 2.59 10.23
N MET A 103 -3.95 1.91 9.11
CA MET A 103 -2.92 1.17 8.37
C MET A 103 -3.26 1.17 6.89
N ASP A 104 -2.25 1.38 6.04
CA ASP A 104 -2.34 1.17 4.59
C ASP A 104 -1.24 0.23 4.10
N CYS A 105 -1.38 -0.21 2.85
CA CYS A 105 -0.39 -1.05 2.17
C CYS A 105 0.40 -0.28 1.11
N ALA A 106 -0.05 0.93 0.77
CA ALA A 106 0.61 1.85 -0.14
C ALA A 106 0.47 3.26 0.45
N MET A 107 1.50 4.08 0.34
CA MET A 107 1.54 5.43 0.89
C MET A 107 0.76 6.44 0.01
N THR A 108 0.67 7.70 0.45
CA THR A 108 0.08 8.78 -0.35
C THR A 108 0.93 9.09 -1.56
N LEU A 109 0.26 9.47 -2.66
CA LEU A 109 0.90 9.71 -3.95
C LEU A 109 1.91 10.86 -3.92
N SER A 110 2.91 10.74 -4.78
CA SER A 110 3.89 11.76 -5.08
C SER A 110 3.30 12.91 -5.90
N LYS A 111 4.06 14.00 -6.03
CA LYS A 111 3.77 15.07 -7.00
C LYS A 111 5.06 15.48 -7.69
N ARG A 112 5.02 15.51 -8.99
CA ARG A 112 6.16 15.91 -9.84
C ARG A 112 6.54 17.37 -9.59
N HIS A 113 7.85 17.65 -9.67
CA HIS A 113 8.32 19.03 -9.64
C HIS A 113 7.77 19.83 -10.85
N PRO A 114 7.15 21.00 -10.63
CA PRO A 114 6.40 21.71 -11.67
C PRO A 114 7.24 22.17 -12.86
N GLU A 115 8.55 22.43 -12.65
CA GLU A 115 9.44 22.93 -13.70
C GLU A 115 10.44 21.88 -14.20
N LYS A 116 10.87 20.95 -13.32
CA LYS A 116 11.95 19.99 -13.59
C LYS A 116 11.58 18.59 -13.08
N PRO A 117 10.55 17.96 -13.63
CA PRO A 117 9.99 16.70 -13.11
C PRO A 117 10.97 15.51 -13.16
N TYR A 118 11.94 15.54 -14.07
CA TYR A 118 12.93 14.46 -14.27
C TYR A 118 14.32 14.79 -13.71
N GLU A 119 14.43 15.83 -12.90
CA GLU A 119 15.70 16.23 -12.26
C GLU A 119 15.52 16.36 -10.74
N LEU A 120 14.41 16.99 -10.31
CA LEU A 120 14.20 17.39 -8.94
C LEU A 120 13.04 16.62 -8.31
N ALA A 121 13.29 15.99 -7.17
CA ALA A 121 12.22 15.49 -6.32
C ALA A 121 11.42 16.66 -5.74
N TYR A 122 10.10 16.48 -5.63
CA TYR A 122 9.18 17.49 -5.06
C TYR A 122 8.43 16.91 -3.87
N ILE A 123 7.23 16.38 -4.07
CA ILE A 123 6.51 15.62 -3.05
C ILE A 123 6.72 14.15 -3.35
N LYS A 124 7.36 13.44 -2.44
CA LYS A 124 7.61 12.01 -2.58
C LYS A 124 6.41 11.21 -2.08
N LEU A 125 6.35 9.95 -2.45
CA LEU A 125 5.41 9.00 -1.90
C LEU A 125 5.48 9.01 -0.36
N GLY A 126 4.33 9.09 0.30
CA GLY A 126 4.23 9.12 1.76
C GLY A 126 4.53 10.46 2.44
N ASP A 127 5.12 11.46 1.78
CA ASP A 127 5.48 12.74 2.41
C ASP A 127 4.29 13.36 3.16
N TYR A 128 3.09 13.33 2.59
CA TYR A 128 1.88 13.82 3.25
C TYR A 128 1.63 13.18 4.61
N GLN A 129 1.85 11.89 4.73
CA GLN A 129 1.63 11.13 5.96
C GLN A 129 2.78 11.34 6.94
N PHE A 130 4.03 11.32 6.48
CA PHE A 130 5.21 11.53 7.33
C PHE A 130 5.28 12.92 7.94
N GLU A 131 4.89 13.96 7.21
CA GLU A 131 4.78 15.34 7.74
C GLU A 131 3.79 15.47 8.90
N ARG A 132 2.87 14.51 9.06
CA ARG A 132 1.88 14.47 10.12
C ARG A 132 2.27 13.61 11.32
N HIS A 133 3.50 13.12 11.35
CA HIS A 133 4.01 12.25 12.42
C HIS A 133 3.77 12.86 13.82
N GLU A 134 4.22 14.08 14.03
CA GLU A 134 4.08 14.76 15.33
C GLU A 134 2.60 14.98 15.73
N LYS A 135 1.74 15.23 14.75
CA LYS A 135 0.29 15.39 14.95
C LYS A 135 -0.34 14.08 15.45
N TRP A 136 0.01 12.95 14.83
CA TRP A 136 -0.46 11.63 15.24
C TRP A 136 0.10 11.23 16.60
N LEU A 137 1.39 11.46 16.83
CA LEU A 137 2.05 11.18 18.11
C LEU A 137 1.39 11.98 19.25
N ALA A 138 1.13 13.25 19.05
CA ALA A 138 0.47 14.12 20.05
C ALA A 138 -0.97 13.68 20.38
N SER A 139 -1.65 13.03 19.44
CA SER A 139 -3.00 12.49 19.68
C SER A 139 -3.00 11.20 20.52
N GLY A 140 -1.86 10.58 20.75
CA GLY A 140 -1.75 9.27 21.40
C GLY A 140 -2.28 8.12 20.56
N ASN A 141 -2.53 8.35 19.28
CA ASN A 141 -3.03 7.35 18.34
C ASN A 141 -1.91 6.82 17.43
N MET A 142 -2.19 5.84 16.58
CA MET A 142 -1.21 5.15 15.75
C MET A 142 -1.66 5.10 14.30
N ALA A 143 -0.73 5.42 13.40
CA ALA A 143 -0.83 5.12 11.98
C ALA A 143 0.39 4.29 11.55
N ILE A 144 0.17 3.23 10.79
CA ILE A 144 1.20 2.44 10.12
C ILE A 144 0.99 2.66 8.62
N VAL A 145 1.99 3.20 7.96
CA VAL A 145 1.92 3.53 6.53
C VAL A 145 2.89 2.66 5.75
N GLY A 146 2.54 2.32 4.51
CA GLY A 146 3.38 1.52 3.64
C GLY A 146 3.60 0.09 4.18
N SER A 147 2.56 -0.58 4.66
CA SER A 147 2.67 -1.94 5.24
C SER A 147 2.27 -3.01 4.23
N GLY A 148 2.86 -2.95 3.04
CA GLY A 148 2.71 -3.92 1.96
C GLY A 148 3.94 -4.82 1.79
N VAL A 149 4.18 -5.25 0.57
CA VAL A 149 5.42 -5.92 0.15
C VAL A 149 6.42 -4.85 -0.27
N GLU A 150 5.98 -3.98 -1.15
CA GLU A 150 6.63 -2.80 -1.71
C GLU A 150 5.57 -1.69 -1.76
N PRO A 151 5.61 -0.77 -0.81
CA PRO A 151 6.50 -0.59 0.34
C PRO A 151 6.20 -1.55 1.50
N GLY A 152 7.18 -1.77 2.35
CA GLY A 152 7.03 -2.43 3.65
C GLY A 152 7.96 -3.62 3.88
N MET A 153 7.73 -4.76 3.25
CA MET A 153 8.58 -5.94 3.45
C MET A 153 9.99 -5.71 2.89
N ALA A 154 10.13 -5.03 1.75
CA ALA A 154 11.40 -4.64 1.16
C ALA A 154 12.22 -3.79 2.13
N ASP A 155 11.59 -2.79 2.76
CA ASP A 155 12.22 -1.93 3.78
C ASP A 155 12.67 -2.70 5.00
N VAL A 156 11.85 -3.65 5.48
CA VAL A 156 12.20 -4.52 6.60
C VAL A 156 13.42 -5.39 6.25
N PHE A 157 13.50 -5.92 5.03
CA PHE A 157 14.65 -6.70 4.58
C PHE A 157 15.91 -5.83 4.47
N ALA A 158 15.80 -4.63 3.91
CA ALA A 158 16.91 -3.68 3.84
C ALA A 158 17.41 -3.34 5.26
N LYS A 159 16.51 -3.06 6.19
CA LYS A 159 16.85 -2.78 7.59
C LYS A 159 17.44 -3.99 8.32
N PHE A 160 16.93 -5.17 8.05
CA PHE A 160 17.49 -6.42 8.59
C PHE A 160 18.92 -6.64 8.08
N ALA A 161 19.13 -6.46 6.78
CA ALA A 161 20.46 -6.60 6.17
C ALA A 161 21.45 -5.59 6.75
N GLN A 162 21.07 -4.33 6.89
CA GLN A 162 21.88 -3.29 7.53
C GLN A 162 22.29 -3.69 8.96
N LYS A 163 21.37 -4.27 9.72
CA LYS A 163 21.60 -4.56 11.15
C LYS A 163 22.37 -5.85 11.39
N HIS A 164 22.25 -6.84 10.50
CA HIS A 164 22.65 -8.21 10.79
C HIS A 164 23.61 -8.84 9.78
N LEU A 165 23.68 -8.31 8.54
CA LEU A 165 24.40 -8.97 7.46
C LEU A 165 25.61 -8.18 6.94
N PHE A 166 25.56 -6.84 7.00
CA PHE A 166 26.58 -5.98 6.40
C PHE A 166 27.12 -4.96 7.39
N ASP A 167 28.44 -4.72 7.35
CA ASP A 167 29.09 -3.64 8.11
C ASP A 167 28.82 -2.28 7.48
N THR A 168 28.76 -2.25 6.15
CA THR A 168 28.42 -1.06 5.34
C THR A 168 27.53 -1.47 4.19
N ILE A 169 26.66 -0.57 3.76
CA ILE A 169 25.82 -0.72 2.57
C ILE A 169 26.16 0.45 1.65
N ASP A 170 26.59 0.12 0.45
CA ASP A 170 26.92 1.10 -0.58
C ASP A 170 25.68 1.44 -1.43
N GLU A 171 24.80 0.45 -1.64
CA GLU A 171 23.63 0.56 -2.49
C GLU A 171 22.50 -0.35 -2.01
N ILE A 172 21.28 0.12 -2.11
CA ILE A 172 20.03 -0.66 -1.91
C ILE A 172 19.20 -0.47 -3.17
N ASN A 173 18.86 -1.59 -3.82
CA ASN A 173 17.92 -1.62 -4.93
C ASN A 173 16.87 -2.68 -4.69
N VAL A 174 15.63 -2.36 -4.97
CA VAL A 174 14.54 -3.32 -5.05
C VAL A 174 14.30 -3.64 -6.52
N ARG A 175 14.17 -4.91 -6.86
CA ARG A 175 13.84 -5.37 -8.20
C ARG A 175 12.65 -6.28 -8.14
N ASP A 176 11.57 -5.85 -8.72
CA ASP A 176 10.35 -6.61 -8.89
C ASP A 176 10.25 -7.13 -10.33
N GLY A 177 9.91 -8.39 -10.47
CA GLY A 177 9.75 -9.01 -11.77
C GLY A 177 9.09 -10.38 -11.67
N ASP A 178 8.27 -10.69 -12.67
CA ASP A 178 7.61 -11.98 -12.77
C ASP A 178 7.68 -12.58 -14.18
N ASN A 179 7.38 -13.86 -14.29
CA ASN A 179 7.19 -14.56 -15.54
C ASN A 179 5.76 -15.11 -15.68
N TYR A 180 4.79 -14.43 -15.08
CA TYR A 180 3.40 -14.83 -15.05
C TYR A 180 2.80 -14.95 -16.45
N GLN A 181 2.13 -16.08 -16.71
CA GLN A 181 1.45 -16.36 -17.97
C GLN A 181 0.02 -16.80 -17.73
N ILE A 182 -0.90 -16.20 -18.47
CA ILE A 182 -2.31 -16.65 -18.49
C ILE A 182 -2.50 -17.59 -19.69
N PRO A 183 -2.83 -18.87 -19.49
CA PRO A 183 -3.05 -19.79 -20.59
C PRO A 183 -4.10 -19.28 -21.59
N GLY A 184 -3.72 -19.19 -22.87
CA GLY A 184 -4.60 -18.71 -23.94
C GLY A 184 -4.79 -17.19 -24.02
N TYR A 185 -4.00 -16.41 -23.29
CA TYR A 185 -3.98 -14.94 -23.37
C TYR A 185 -2.62 -14.45 -23.87
N GLU A 186 -2.63 -13.63 -24.93
CA GLU A 186 -1.42 -13.09 -25.58
C GLU A 186 -1.19 -11.61 -25.27
N GLY A 187 -1.95 -11.01 -24.34
CA GLY A 187 -1.84 -9.61 -23.94
C GLY A 187 -0.96 -9.40 -22.72
N VAL A 188 -0.82 -8.15 -22.30
CA VAL A 188 -0.18 -7.78 -21.03
C VAL A 188 -1.09 -8.18 -19.88
N ALA A 189 -0.59 -9.02 -18.97
CA ALA A 189 -1.29 -9.42 -17.77
C ALA A 189 -0.86 -8.54 -16.58
N PHE A 190 -1.82 -8.08 -15.81
CA PHE A 190 -1.57 -7.30 -14.61
C PHE A 190 -1.88 -8.16 -13.38
N GLY A 191 -0.92 -8.29 -12.47
CA GLY A 191 -1.07 -9.05 -11.23
C GLY A 191 -1.87 -8.31 -10.15
N PHE A 192 -2.02 -6.98 -10.26
CA PHE A 192 -2.73 -6.13 -9.32
C PHE A 192 -3.42 -4.94 -10.01
N SER A 193 -3.56 -3.78 -9.36
CA SER A 193 -4.24 -2.61 -9.92
C SER A 193 -3.56 -2.10 -11.21
N VAL A 194 -4.29 -2.13 -12.30
CA VAL A 194 -3.82 -1.62 -13.61
C VAL A 194 -3.46 -0.11 -13.53
N TRP A 195 -4.25 0.65 -12.78
CA TRP A 195 -4.04 2.09 -12.67
C TRP A 195 -2.80 2.43 -11.85
N THR A 196 -2.53 1.70 -10.77
CA THR A 196 -1.32 1.85 -9.97
C THR A 196 -0.08 1.53 -10.80
N THR A 197 -0.08 0.41 -11.52
CA THR A 197 1.03 0.06 -12.43
C THR A 197 1.29 1.12 -13.50
N ILE A 198 0.23 1.67 -14.10
CA ILE A 198 0.38 2.75 -15.10
C ILE A 198 0.98 4.00 -14.45
N GLU A 199 0.57 4.35 -13.25
CA GLU A 199 1.06 5.52 -12.52
C GLU A 199 2.52 5.38 -12.15
N GLU A 200 2.92 4.26 -11.57
CA GLU A 200 4.31 3.91 -11.27
C GLU A 200 5.21 3.99 -12.51
N CYS A 201 4.76 3.41 -13.62
CA CYS A 201 5.50 3.44 -14.89
C CYS A 201 5.63 4.83 -15.52
N LEU A 202 4.68 5.73 -15.29
CA LEU A 202 4.67 7.06 -15.92
C LEU A 202 5.31 8.14 -15.05
N ASN A 203 5.34 7.97 -13.75
CA ASN A 203 5.94 8.93 -12.83
C ASN A 203 7.47 8.88 -12.87
N PRO A 204 8.15 10.01 -12.58
CA PRO A 204 9.59 10.04 -12.49
C PRO A 204 10.08 9.22 -11.29
N PRO A 205 10.95 8.23 -11.49
CA PRO A 205 11.59 7.53 -10.37
C PRO A 205 12.32 8.50 -9.45
N VAL A 206 12.21 8.30 -8.15
CA VAL A 206 12.90 9.09 -7.13
C VAL A 206 14.07 8.28 -6.60
N ILE A 207 15.24 8.91 -6.53
CA ILE A 207 16.48 8.29 -6.09
C ILE A 207 17.09 9.14 -4.98
N TRP A 208 17.68 8.50 -3.98
CA TRP A 208 18.50 9.18 -2.99
C TRP A 208 19.95 8.79 -3.15
N GLU A 209 20.85 9.77 -3.17
CA GLU A 209 22.28 9.56 -3.27
C GLU A 209 23.02 10.38 -2.20
N LYS A 210 23.99 9.75 -1.54
CA LYS A 210 24.79 10.41 -0.51
C LYS A 210 25.56 11.59 -1.08
N GLY A 211 25.32 12.76 -0.52
CA GLY A 211 25.95 14.03 -0.94
C GLY A 211 25.19 14.79 -2.02
N LYS A 212 24.24 14.15 -2.70
CA LYS A 212 23.34 14.77 -3.67
C LYS A 212 21.94 14.97 -3.10
N GLY A 213 21.48 14.02 -2.25
CA GLY A 213 20.13 13.99 -1.71
C GLY A 213 19.13 13.38 -2.69
N TRP A 214 17.87 13.77 -2.58
CA TRP A 214 16.77 13.30 -3.41
C TRP A 214 16.78 13.97 -4.78
N PHE A 215 16.63 13.18 -5.83
CA PHE A 215 16.47 13.63 -7.20
C PHE A 215 15.59 12.67 -7.99
N CYS A 216 15.17 13.08 -9.19
CA CYS A 216 14.41 12.25 -10.11
C CYS A 216 15.20 11.94 -11.37
N THR A 217 14.80 10.88 -12.05
CA THR A 217 15.27 10.50 -13.38
C THR A 217 14.09 10.36 -14.34
N GLU A 218 14.36 10.12 -15.61
CA GLU A 218 13.30 9.81 -16.57
C GLU A 218 12.70 8.43 -16.28
N SER A 219 11.40 8.28 -16.48
CA SER A 219 10.74 6.98 -16.45
C SER A 219 11.39 6.02 -17.43
N PHE A 220 11.48 4.75 -17.07
CA PHE A 220 12.16 3.70 -17.86
C PHE A 220 13.67 3.92 -18.06
N SER A 221 14.29 4.74 -17.21
CA SER A 221 15.74 4.95 -17.24
C SER A 221 16.51 3.73 -16.73
N GLU A 222 17.83 3.72 -17.03
CA GLU A 222 18.81 2.76 -16.54
C GLU A 222 18.43 1.29 -16.76
N PRO A 223 18.13 0.85 -18.01
CA PRO A 223 17.79 -0.53 -18.29
C PRO A 223 18.95 -1.47 -17.93
N GLU A 224 18.65 -2.52 -17.19
CA GLU A 224 19.59 -3.55 -16.75
C GLU A 224 19.01 -4.93 -17.02
N ILE A 225 19.86 -5.90 -17.40
CA ILE A 225 19.46 -7.31 -17.43
C ILE A 225 19.77 -7.93 -16.07
N PHE A 226 18.73 -8.29 -15.33
CA PHE A 226 18.87 -8.92 -14.04
C PHE A 226 18.47 -10.40 -14.09
N ASN A 227 19.30 -11.27 -13.53
CA ASN A 227 19.02 -12.70 -13.46
C ASN A 227 18.23 -13.03 -12.20
N PHE A 228 16.89 -13.13 -12.34
CA PHE A 228 16.01 -13.48 -11.24
C PHE A 228 16.15 -14.94 -10.83
N PRO A 229 16.12 -15.24 -9.52
CA PRO A 229 16.18 -16.60 -8.99
C PRO A 229 14.88 -17.38 -9.28
N GLY A 230 14.86 -18.65 -8.87
CA GLY A 230 13.64 -19.49 -8.91
C GLY A 230 13.22 -19.93 -10.30
N GLY A 231 14.09 -19.82 -11.31
CA GLY A 231 13.81 -20.24 -12.68
C GLY A 231 13.12 -19.17 -13.55
N ILE A 232 12.99 -17.94 -13.04
CA ILE A 232 12.52 -16.80 -13.83
C ILE A 232 13.57 -16.45 -14.91
N GLY A 233 14.85 -16.36 -14.53
CA GLY A 233 15.97 -16.11 -15.46
C GLY A 233 16.19 -14.63 -15.73
N ASP A 234 16.77 -14.34 -16.90
CA ASP A 234 17.17 -12.99 -17.30
C ASP A 234 15.94 -12.17 -17.72
N VAL A 235 15.71 -11.06 -17.02
CA VAL A 235 14.64 -10.09 -17.33
C VAL A 235 15.25 -8.69 -17.39
N GLU A 236 14.86 -7.90 -18.37
CA GLU A 236 15.20 -6.49 -18.42
C GLU A 236 14.38 -5.73 -17.38
N VAL A 237 15.04 -5.03 -16.48
CA VAL A 237 14.46 -4.16 -15.46
C VAL A 237 14.80 -2.71 -15.77
N ILE A 238 13.95 -1.80 -15.34
CA ILE A 238 14.04 -0.36 -15.58
C ILE A 238 13.65 0.38 -14.31
N ASN A 239 14.09 1.63 -14.18
CA ASN A 239 13.66 2.46 -13.07
C ASN A 239 12.20 2.91 -13.26
N VAL A 240 11.40 2.71 -12.23
CA VAL A 240 10.02 3.22 -12.11
C VAL A 240 9.87 3.93 -10.76
N GLU A 241 8.81 4.73 -10.59
CA GLU A 241 8.48 5.28 -9.28
C GLU A 241 7.97 4.16 -8.38
N HIS A 242 8.55 4.05 -7.19
CA HIS A 242 8.09 3.12 -6.18
C HIS A 242 8.31 3.66 -4.75
N GLU A 243 7.64 3.07 -3.76
CA GLU A 243 7.55 3.58 -2.40
C GLU A 243 8.74 3.24 -1.50
N GLU A 244 9.74 2.50 -1.95
CA GLU A 244 10.94 2.14 -1.16
C GLU A 244 12.00 3.24 -1.06
N VAL A 245 11.76 4.39 -1.59
CA VAL A 245 12.74 5.48 -1.68
C VAL A 245 12.74 6.34 -0.43
#